data_909d269a49bf9bc5d049d2d6f3d61d94
#
_entry.id   909d269a49bf9bc5d049d2d6f3d61d94
#
_cell.length_a   1.000
_cell.length_b   1.000
_cell.length_c   1.000
_cell.angle_alpha   90.00
_cell.angle_beta   90.00
_cell.angle_gamma   90.00
#
_symmetry.space_group_name_H-M   'P 1'
#
loop_
_entity.id
_entity.type
_entity.pdbx_description
1 polymer ?
#
loop_
_entity_poly.entity_id
_entity_poly.type
_entity_poly.pdbx_seq_one_letter_code
_entity_poly.pdbx_strand_id
1 'polypeptide(L)'
;MVVGGYKPSSAPPNDYFDNTETYDGTSFTEVNNLNLARAALAGFGSSTSAIVAGGTSNVTNVEKWDGTNWTETGEINTGRSQFNGAGLTEPAGIVMGGNPGKSAATESWNGTSWTEVSDLNTARDEFGSAGSQTSAAIFGGNPPSNGSDTHEQWNGTSWSEAAEINTAVMGTSGSGASNSSMLKIGGAAASNANKTETEVWNGSSWTEINDLTTKRSYVHGSPGTAVSCILAGGHDQTTYGITTNEEFEADNTLSTVTVS
;
A
#
# COMPACT_ATOMS: atom_id res chain seq x y z
N MET A 1 4.49 -5.38 -9.28
CA MET A 1 5.87 -4.93 -9.00
C MET A 1 6.03 -4.81 -7.49
N VAL A 2 7.14 -5.27 -6.93
CA VAL A 2 7.54 -5.12 -5.52
C VAL A 2 8.79 -4.26 -5.49
N VAL A 3 8.86 -3.30 -4.56
CA VAL A 3 9.93 -2.28 -4.58
C VAL A 3 10.39 -1.96 -3.18
N GLY A 4 11.70 -1.94 -2.97
CA GLY A 4 12.32 -1.59 -1.70
C GLY A 4 11.97 -2.54 -0.57
N GLY A 5 12.01 -2.06 0.64
CA GLY A 5 11.69 -2.84 1.82
C GLY A 5 12.78 -2.80 2.87
N TYR A 6 12.59 -3.54 3.97
CA TYR A 6 13.61 -3.61 5.00
C TYR A 6 13.64 -4.96 5.69
N LYS A 7 14.82 -5.30 6.22
CA LYS A 7 15.02 -6.43 7.11
C LYS A 7 15.59 -5.91 8.43
N PRO A 8 14.94 -6.21 9.57
CA PRO A 8 15.52 -5.88 10.86
C PRO A 8 16.87 -6.58 11.02
N SER A 9 17.90 -5.83 11.34
CA SER A 9 19.20 -6.38 11.70
C SER A 9 19.27 -6.62 13.22
N SER A 10 19.95 -7.67 13.64
CA SER A 10 20.26 -7.92 15.06
C SER A 10 21.22 -6.88 15.65
N ALA A 11 21.85 -6.09 14.79
CA ALA A 11 22.67 -4.94 15.15
C ALA A 11 22.41 -3.79 14.17
N PRO A 12 22.19 -2.53 14.64
CA PRO A 12 22.02 -1.38 13.76
C PRO A 12 23.24 -1.14 12.86
N PRO A 13 23.05 -0.58 11.62
CA PRO A 13 21.79 -0.13 11.07
C PRO A 13 20.91 -1.27 10.52
N ASN A 14 19.60 -1.03 10.44
CA ASN A 14 18.69 -1.90 9.71
C ASN A 14 19.07 -1.92 8.22
N ASP A 15 18.90 -3.06 7.58
CA ASP A 15 19.15 -3.18 6.15
C ASP A 15 17.89 -2.71 5.38
N TYR A 16 18.06 -1.63 4.63
CA TYR A 16 17.05 -1.16 3.66
C TYR A 16 17.42 -1.63 2.27
N PHE A 17 16.42 -2.02 1.49
CA PHE A 17 16.61 -2.54 0.15
C PHE A 17 16.24 -1.51 -0.90
N ASP A 18 16.90 -1.58 -2.04
CA ASP A 18 16.60 -0.85 -3.27
C ASP A 18 16.05 -1.77 -4.37
N ASN A 19 15.96 -3.08 -4.10
CA ASN A 19 15.51 -4.07 -5.06
C ASN A 19 14.14 -3.74 -5.67
N THR A 20 14.00 -4.03 -6.94
CA THR A 20 12.74 -3.99 -7.66
C THR A 20 12.50 -5.31 -8.38
N GLU A 21 11.33 -5.89 -8.17
CA GLU A 21 10.91 -7.12 -8.83
C GLU A 21 9.58 -6.92 -9.54
N THR A 22 9.48 -7.43 -10.76
CA THR A 22 8.23 -7.48 -11.53
C THR A 22 7.67 -8.89 -11.58
N TYR A 23 6.35 -9.02 -11.55
CA TYR A 23 5.63 -10.29 -11.65
C TYR A 23 4.91 -10.36 -13.00
N ASP A 24 5.10 -11.45 -13.73
CA ASP A 24 4.55 -11.67 -15.07
C ASP A 24 3.27 -12.55 -15.09
N GLY A 25 2.75 -12.90 -13.89
CA GLY A 25 1.64 -13.85 -13.71
C GLY A 25 2.12 -15.27 -13.36
N THR A 26 3.43 -15.53 -13.36
CA THR A 26 4.00 -16.84 -13.08
C THR A 26 5.21 -16.76 -12.15
N SER A 27 6.08 -15.77 -12.38
CA SER A 27 7.34 -15.62 -11.64
C SER A 27 7.70 -14.15 -11.39
N PHE A 28 8.47 -13.95 -10.33
CA PHE A 28 9.12 -12.67 -10.07
C PHE A 28 10.47 -12.60 -10.78
N THR A 29 10.77 -11.45 -11.36
CA THR A 29 12.04 -11.19 -12.03
C THR A 29 12.60 -9.88 -11.46
N GLU A 30 13.85 -9.93 -10.98
CA GLU A 30 14.57 -8.73 -10.54
C GLU A 30 14.89 -7.86 -11.75
N VAL A 31 14.64 -6.55 -11.61
CA VAL A 31 14.90 -5.52 -12.61
C VAL A 31 15.78 -4.42 -12.00
N ASN A 32 15.96 -3.29 -12.68
CA ASN A 32 16.83 -2.21 -12.17
C ASN A 32 16.30 -1.63 -10.85
N ASN A 33 17.20 -1.46 -9.92
CA ASN A 33 16.93 -1.03 -8.54
C ASN A 33 16.60 0.45 -8.42
N LEU A 34 15.97 0.83 -7.30
CA LEU A 34 15.84 2.23 -6.86
C LEU A 34 17.22 2.88 -6.73
N ASN A 35 17.26 4.19 -6.93
CA ASN A 35 18.47 4.99 -6.67
C ASN A 35 18.72 5.18 -5.17
N LEU A 36 17.67 5.06 -4.34
CA LEU A 36 17.74 5.19 -2.89
C LEU A 36 17.08 4.00 -2.19
N ALA A 37 17.86 3.21 -1.46
CA ALA A 37 17.38 2.10 -0.64
C ALA A 37 16.46 2.61 0.49
N ARG A 38 15.21 2.13 0.54
CA ARG A 38 14.20 2.62 1.49
C ARG A 38 13.01 1.66 1.66
N ALA A 39 12.32 1.83 2.77
CA ALA A 39 11.11 1.09 3.09
C ALA A 39 9.99 2.05 3.52
N ALA A 40 8.80 1.50 3.79
CA ALA A 40 7.64 2.26 4.25
C ALA A 40 7.30 3.46 3.34
N LEU A 41 7.57 3.28 2.06
CA LEU A 41 7.28 4.23 0.97
C LEU A 41 5.84 4.06 0.47
N ALA A 42 5.29 5.09 -0.15
CA ALA A 42 4.06 4.99 -0.92
C ALA A 42 4.38 4.69 -2.39
N GLY A 43 3.49 3.97 -3.07
CA GLY A 43 3.63 3.70 -4.49
C GLY A 43 2.29 3.60 -5.21
N PHE A 44 2.30 3.87 -6.51
CA PHE A 44 1.17 3.66 -7.41
C PHE A 44 1.64 3.53 -8.87
N GLY A 45 0.75 3.05 -9.73
CA GLY A 45 1.04 2.83 -11.15
C GLY A 45 1.01 1.36 -11.56
N SER A 46 1.78 1.01 -12.58
CA SER A 46 1.83 -0.32 -13.17
C SER A 46 3.28 -0.87 -13.20
N SER A 47 3.44 -2.12 -13.65
CA SER A 47 4.77 -2.72 -13.86
C SER A 47 5.60 -2.05 -14.96
N THR A 48 4.98 -1.22 -15.80
CA THR A 48 5.67 -0.50 -16.89
C THR A 48 5.76 1.01 -16.67
N SER A 49 5.03 1.55 -15.69
CA SER A 49 5.03 2.98 -15.39
C SER A 49 4.50 3.21 -13.97
N ALA A 50 5.38 3.58 -13.04
CA ALA A 50 5.06 3.71 -11.62
C ALA A 50 5.78 4.88 -10.96
N ILE A 51 5.25 5.29 -9.81
CA ILE A 51 5.86 6.24 -8.88
C ILE A 51 6.08 5.54 -7.54
N VAL A 52 7.20 5.84 -6.89
CA VAL A 52 7.40 5.62 -5.46
C VAL A 52 7.82 6.92 -4.80
N ALA A 53 7.28 7.20 -3.63
CA ALA A 53 7.46 8.47 -2.94
C ALA A 53 7.78 8.27 -1.45
N GLY A 54 8.60 9.15 -0.90
CA GLY A 54 8.92 9.17 0.53
C GLY A 54 9.60 7.91 1.05
N GLY A 55 9.30 7.54 2.28
CA GLY A 55 9.82 6.34 2.95
C GLY A 55 10.68 6.64 4.15
N THR A 56 11.46 5.67 4.56
CA THR A 56 12.32 5.69 5.74
C THR A 56 13.09 7.01 5.90
N SER A 57 13.20 7.46 7.13
CA SER A 57 13.76 8.77 7.51
C SER A 57 12.91 9.96 7.07
N ASN A 58 11.66 9.72 6.64
CA ASN A 58 10.71 10.75 6.18
C ASN A 58 11.30 11.62 5.06
N VAL A 59 11.88 10.98 4.05
CA VAL A 59 12.46 11.68 2.90
C VAL A 59 11.36 12.23 1.99
N THR A 60 11.68 13.25 1.21
CA THR A 60 10.79 13.83 0.19
C THR A 60 10.98 13.21 -1.18
N ASN A 61 12.03 12.41 -1.37
CA ASN A 61 12.43 11.83 -2.65
C ASN A 61 11.29 11.06 -3.32
N VAL A 62 11.16 11.29 -4.61
CA VAL A 62 10.24 10.56 -5.50
C VAL A 62 11.02 10.00 -6.67
N GLU A 63 10.77 8.74 -6.99
CA GLU A 63 11.34 8.10 -8.16
C GLU A 63 10.23 7.58 -9.08
N LYS A 64 10.45 7.77 -10.37
CA LYS A 64 9.59 7.37 -11.47
C LYS A 64 10.19 6.19 -12.22
N TRP A 65 9.40 5.15 -12.45
CA TRP A 65 9.71 3.97 -13.27
C TRP A 65 9.20 4.14 -14.69
N ASP A 66 10.04 3.93 -15.68
CA ASP A 66 9.71 4.04 -17.12
C ASP A 66 9.53 2.67 -17.81
N GLY A 67 9.50 1.59 -17.03
CA GLY A 67 9.49 0.21 -17.53
C GLY A 67 10.89 -0.43 -17.59
N THR A 68 11.94 0.36 -17.34
CA THR A 68 13.35 -0.10 -17.40
C THR A 68 14.18 0.46 -16.27
N ASN A 69 14.05 1.75 -15.98
CA ASN A 69 14.88 2.46 -14.99
C ASN A 69 14.04 3.31 -14.04
N TRP A 70 14.58 3.49 -12.84
CA TRP A 70 14.10 4.50 -11.89
C TRP A 70 14.84 5.83 -12.13
N THR A 71 14.11 6.92 -12.13
CA THR A 71 14.64 8.28 -12.29
C THR A 71 14.03 9.19 -11.24
N GLU A 72 14.84 9.99 -10.55
CA GLU A 72 14.34 11.01 -9.62
C GLU A 72 13.46 12.03 -10.36
N THR A 73 12.40 12.45 -9.68
CA THR A 73 11.44 13.43 -10.20
C THR A 73 11.02 14.41 -9.10
N GLY A 74 9.96 15.21 -9.31
CA GLY A 74 9.50 16.21 -8.36
C GLY A 74 9.16 15.62 -6.99
N GLU A 75 9.77 16.15 -5.94
CA GLU A 75 9.62 15.68 -4.55
C GLU A 75 8.22 15.98 -3.99
N ILE A 76 7.76 15.15 -3.03
CA ILE A 76 6.56 15.47 -2.22
C ILE A 76 6.86 16.69 -1.34
N ASN A 77 5.83 17.49 -1.05
CA ASN A 77 6.00 18.74 -0.30
C ASN A 77 6.43 18.49 1.16
N THR A 78 5.99 17.38 1.75
CA THR A 78 6.34 17.00 3.13
C THR A 78 6.86 15.58 3.18
N GLY A 79 8.09 15.39 3.65
CA GLY A 79 8.72 14.08 3.79
C GLY A 79 7.97 13.18 4.78
N ARG A 80 7.64 11.95 4.35
CA ARG A 80 6.78 11.02 5.08
C ARG A 80 7.19 9.57 4.89
N SER A 81 6.82 8.74 5.88
CA SER A 81 6.90 7.29 5.84
C SER A 81 5.60 6.65 6.33
N GLN A 82 5.44 5.34 6.16
CA GLN A 82 4.25 4.58 6.61
C GLN A 82 2.93 5.17 6.08
N PHE A 83 2.96 5.70 4.88
CA PHE A 83 1.82 6.27 4.17
C PHE A 83 1.54 5.45 2.90
N ASN A 84 0.43 5.72 2.23
CA ASN A 84 0.08 4.98 1.02
C ASN A 84 -0.29 5.90 -0.13
N GLY A 85 -0.30 5.30 -1.33
CA GLY A 85 -0.68 5.95 -2.57
C GLY A 85 -1.84 5.25 -3.25
N ALA A 86 -2.53 5.97 -4.14
CA ALA A 86 -3.52 5.43 -5.06
C ALA A 86 -3.36 6.08 -6.45
N GLY A 87 -3.38 5.24 -7.49
CA GLY A 87 -3.21 5.66 -8.87
C GLY A 87 -3.00 4.47 -9.78
N LEU A 88 -3.62 4.48 -10.94
CA LEU A 88 -3.54 3.39 -11.91
C LEU A 88 -2.39 3.56 -12.90
N THR A 89 -1.94 4.81 -13.06
CA THR A 89 -0.88 5.19 -14.00
C THR A 89 0.04 6.22 -13.38
N GLU A 90 1.27 6.24 -13.80
CA GLU A 90 2.30 7.17 -13.28
C GLU A 90 1.92 8.66 -13.35
N PRO A 91 1.33 9.20 -14.45
CA PRO A 91 1.07 10.64 -14.50
C PRO A 91 -0.07 11.10 -13.58
N ALA A 92 -0.77 10.19 -12.91
CA ALA A 92 -1.95 10.52 -12.11
C ALA A 92 -2.08 9.65 -10.86
N GLY A 93 -1.82 10.22 -9.71
CA GLY A 93 -1.98 9.53 -8.42
C GLY A 93 -2.05 10.50 -7.25
N ILE A 94 -2.35 9.96 -6.09
CA ILE A 94 -2.35 10.67 -4.81
C ILE A 94 -1.57 9.89 -3.77
N VAL A 95 -1.00 10.60 -2.81
CA VAL A 95 -0.39 10.02 -1.60
C VAL A 95 -1.02 10.65 -0.36
N MET A 96 -1.26 9.85 0.66
CA MET A 96 -2.07 10.24 1.80
C MET A 96 -1.45 9.80 3.12
N GLY A 97 -1.72 10.58 4.20
CA GLY A 97 -1.41 10.21 5.58
C GLY A 97 0.06 10.06 5.90
N GLY A 98 0.38 9.21 6.88
CA GLY A 98 1.73 8.78 7.24
C GLY A 98 2.36 9.46 8.44
N ASN A 99 3.62 9.20 8.65
CA ASN A 99 4.47 9.78 9.68
C ASN A 99 5.42 10.85 9.12
N PRO A 100 5.89 11.82 9.91
CA PRO A 100 5.85 11.88 11.39
C PRO A 100 4.53 12.40 11.95
N GLY A 101 4.20 11.93 13.15
CA GLY A 101 3.11 12.49 13.95
C GLY A 101 1.69 12.12 13.53
N LYS A 102 1.52 11.14 12.63
CA LYS A 102 0.24 10.77 12.01
C LYS A 102 -0.36 11.94 11.23
N SER A 103 -0.05 12.00 9.96
CA SER A 103 -0.49 13.07 9.06
C SER A 103 -1.88 12.80 8.51
N ALA A 104 -2.62 13.86 8.21
CA ALA A 104 -3.82 13.83 7.39
C ALA A 104 -3.54 14.29 5.94
N ALA A 105 -2.36 14.86 5.70
CA ALA A 105 -2.03 15.51 4.44
C ALA A 105 -2.20 14.57 3.23
N THR A 106 -2.82 15.11 2.19
CA THR A 106 -2.99 14.45 0.90
C THR A 106 -2.35 15.30 -0.18
N GLU A 107 -1.52 14.68 -1.01
CA GLU A 107 -0.88 15.35 -2.15
C GLU A 107 -1.20 14.62 -3.45
N SER A 108 -1.52 15.39 -4.49
CA SER A 108 -1.88 14.91 -5.82
C SER A 108 -0.74 15.15 -6.81
N TRP A 109 -0.41 14.14 -7.59
CA TRP A 109 0.60 14.13 -8.63
C TRP A 109 -0.01 14.39 -10.03
N ASN A 110 0.55 15.31 -10.80
CA ASN A 110 0.07 15.64 -12.14
C ASN A 110 1.01 15.21 -13.28
N GLY A 111 1.99 14.35 -12.98
CA GLY A 111 3.03 13.92 -13.91
C GLY A 111 4.31 14.79 -13.86
N THR A 112 4.29 15.90 -13.11
CA THR A 112 5.43 16.84 -13.03
C THR A 112 5.68 17.37 -11.63
N SER A 113 4.61 17.63 -10.87
CA SER A 113 4.68 18.23 -9.53
C SER A 113 3.58 17.69 -8.60
N TRP A 114 3.84 17.81 -7.31
CA TRP A 114 2.88 17.50 -6.26
C TRP A 114 2.16 18.76 -5.83
N THR A 115 0.87 18.62 -5.57
CA THR A 115 0.00 19.71 -5.07
C THR A 115 -0.78 19.19 -3.88
N GLU A 116 -0.75 19.93 -2.78
CA GLU A 116 -1.57 19.65 -1.61
C GLU A 116 -3.05 19.83 -1.94
N VAL A 117 -3.87 18.85 -1.55
CA VAL A 117 -5.31 18.83 -1.75
C VAL A 117 -6.02 18.63 -0.42
N SER A 118 -7.34 18.41 -0.40
CA SER A 118 -8.08 18.25 0.87
C SER A 118 -7.55 17.06 1.68
N ASP A 119 -7.31 17.30 2.96
CA ASP A 119 -6.80 16.33 3.91
C ASP A 119 -7.82 15.23 4.24
N LEU A 120 -7.31 14.09 4.73
CA LEU A 120 -8.11 13.06 5.40
C LEU A 120 -8.90 13.65 6.56
N ASN A 121 -10.10 13.14 6.83
CA ASN A 121 -10.86 13.54 8.02
C ASN A 121 -10.16 13.12 9.31
N THR A 122 -9.44 12.00 9.29
CA THR A 122 -8.69 11.51 10.45
C THR A 122 -7.24 11.19 10.08
N ALA A 123 -6.31 11.89 10.73
CA ALA A 123 -4.87 11.66 10.57
C ALA A 123 -4.49 10.24 11.00
N ARG A 124 -3.73 9.53 10.15
CA ARG A 124 -3.32 8.14 10.37
C ARG A 124 -2.10 7.72 9.57
N ASP A 125 -1.49 6.65 10.02
CA ASP A 125 -0.45 5.90 9.32
C ASP A 125 -0.83 4.41 9.22
N GLU A 126 -0.05 3.59 8.51
CA GLU A 126 -0.18 2.12 8.45
C GLU A 126 -1.56 1.62 7.99
N PHE A 127 -2.24 2.34 7.13
CA PHE A 127 -3.56 2.00 6.58
C PHE A 127 -3.46 1.29 5.22
N GLY A 128 -4.53 0.60 4.81
CA GLY A 128 -4.72 0.11 3.45
C GLY A 128 -5.29 1.17 2.53
N SER A 129 -4.90 1.15 1.26
CA SER A 129 -5.43 2.05 0.24
C SER A 129 -5.72 1.33 -1.07
N ALA A 130 -6.66 1.85 -1.84
CA ALA A 130 -6.98 1.38 -3.18
C ALA A 130 -7.54 2.52 -4.03
N GLY A 131 -7.53 2.33 -5.36
CA GLY A 131 -8.21 3.23 -6.27
C GLY A 131 -7.29 4.03 -7.19
N SER A 132 -7.83 5.14 -7.68
CA SER A 132 -7.18 6.06 -8.61
C SER A 132 -7.05 7.46 -8.02
N GLN A 133 -6.38 8.36 -8.73
CA GLN A 133 -6.24 9.77 -8.33
C GLN A 133 -7.58 10.48 -8.03
N THR A 134 -8.66 10.11 -8.71
CA THR A 134 -9.97 10.76 -8.58
C THR A 134 -11.00 9.90 -7.87
N SER A 135 -10.67 8.66 -7.53
CA SER A 135 -11.58 7.69 -6.90
C SER A 135 -10.76 6.72 -6.06
N ALA A 136 -10.36 7.17 -4.87
CA ALA A 136 -9.54 6.40 -3.95
C ALA A 136 -10.27 6.12 -2.65
N ALA A 137 -9.74 5.19 -1.88
CA ALA A 137 -10.17 4.93 -0.53
C ALA A 137 -8.99 4.57 0.37
N ILE A 138 -9.16 4.82 1.67
CA ILE A 138 -8.30 4.33 2.73
C ILE A 138 -9.14 3.63 3.78
N PHE A 139 -8.60 2.61 4.43
CA PHE A 139 -9.28 1.87 5.47
C PHE A 139 -8.31 1.30 6.51
N GLY A 140 -8.80 1.14 7.72
CA GLY A 140 -7.97 0.72 8.84
C GLY A 140 -6.92 1.76 9.23
N GLY A 141 -5.77 1.27 9.64
CA GLY A 141 -4.61 2.08 10.01
C GLY A 141 -4.51 2.34 11.49
N ASN A 142 -3.59 3.21 11.82
CA ASN A 142 -3.23 3.57 13.18
C ASN A 142 -3.55 5.06 13.42
N PRO A 143 -4.82 5.41 13.74
CA PRO A 143 -5.19 6.74 14.24
C PRO A 143 -4.63 6.93 15.66
N PRO A 144 -5.07 7.91 16.47
CA PRO A 144 -4.58 8.07 17.84
C PRO A 144 -4.64 6.81 18.72
N SER A 145 -5.48 5.82 18.38
CA SER A 145 -5.49 4.47 18.99
C SER A 145 -5.04 3.41 18.00
N ASN A 146 -4.37 2.36 18.47
CA ASN A 146 -3.84 1.28 17.61
C ASN A 146 -4.96 0.47 16.95
N GLY A 147 -4.93 0.39 15.60
CA GLY A 147 -5.91 -0.33 14.80
C GLY A 147 -7.27 0.38 14.70
N SER A 148 -7.77 0.54 13.50
CA SER A 148 -9.05 1.19 13.19
C SER A 148 -9.87 0.34 12.24
N ASP A 149 -11.18 0.50 12.30
CA ASP A 149 -12.17 0.00 11.34
C ASP A 149 -12.66 1.08 10.38
N THR A 150 -12.27 2.34 10.60
CA THR A 150 -12.73 3.47 9.78
C THR A 150 -12.28 3.36 8.32
N HIS A 151 -13.16 3.83 7.45
CA HIS A 151 -12.97 3.85 6.00
C HIS A 151 -13.34 5.24 5.48
N GLU A 152 -12.46 5.84 4.71
CA GLU A 152 -12.68 7.11 4.04
C GLU A 152 -12.55 6.97 2.53
N GLN A 153 -13.42 7.65 1.78
CA GLN A 153 -13.45 7.66 0.32
C GLN A 153 -13.15 9.05 -0.23
N TRP A 154 -12.33 9.07 -1.28
CA TRP A 154 -11.97 10.25 -2.06
C TRP A 154 -12.77 10.31 -3.35
N ASN A 155 -13.37 11.46 -3.63
CA ASN A 155 -14.17 11.70 -4.84
C ASN A 155 -13.48 12.58 -5.90
N GLY A 156 -12.17 12.80 -5.75
CA GLY A 156 -11.40 13.72 -6.59
C GLY A 156 -11.28 15.14 -6.03
N THR A 157 -12.00 15.47 -4.94
CA THR A 157 -12.03 16.82 -4.35
C THR A 157 -11.99 16.80 -2.82
N SER A 158 -12.66 15.86 -2.18
CA SER A 158 -12.79 15.76 -0.72
C SER A 158 -12.88 14.31 -0.25
N TRP A 159 -12.52 14.10 1.00
CA TRP A 159 -12.71 12.83 1.72
C TRP A 159 -14.05 12.80 2.44
N SER A 160 -14.68 11.65 2.48
CA SER A 160 -15.90 11.38 3.24
C SER A 160 -15.83 10.01 3.90
N GLU A 161 -16.37 9.90 5.11
CA GLU A 161 -16.51 8.60 5.79
C GLU A 161 -17.50 7.70 5.04
N ALA A 162 -17.21 6.40 5.06
CA ALA A 162 -18.05 5.34 4.50
C ALA A 162 -18.21 4.21 5.52
N ALA A 163 -18.96 3.16 5.18
CA ALA A 163 -19.17 2.05 6.10
C ALA A 163 -17.84 1.38 6.48
N GLU A 164 -17.65 1.16 7.76
CA GLU A 164 -16.44 0.62 8.38
C GLU A 164 -16.13 -0.80 7.90
N ILE A 165 -14.83 -1.18 7.90
CA ILE A 165 -14.41 -2.58 7.72
C ILE A 165 -14.85 -3.40 8.93
N ASN A 166 -15.09 -4.72 8.72
CA ASN A 166 -15.63 -5.57 9.80
C ASN A 166 -14.61 -5.82 10.93
N THR A 167 -13.32 -5.71 10.64
CA THR A 167 -12.26 -5.95 11.62
C THR A 167 -11.29 -4.79 11.69
N ALA A 168 -11.20 -4.14 12.85
CA ALA A 168 -10.24 -3.05 13.11
C ALA A 168 -8.80 -3.56 13.02
N VAL A 169 -8.00 -2.96 12.13
CA VAL A 169 -6.61 -3.36 11.84
C VAL A 169 -5.73 -2.16 11.50
N MET A 170 -4.42 -2.36 11.66
CA MET A 170 -3.35 -1.52 11.09
C MET A 170 -2.42 -2.38 10.24
N GLY A 171 -1.54 -1.77 9.45
CA GLY A 171 -0.63 -2.49 8.54
C GLY A 171 -1.35 -3.40 7.55
N THR A 172 -2.58 -3.04 7.18
CA THR A 172 -3.38 -3.78 6.19
C THR A 172 -3.02 -3.36 4.78
N SER A 173 -3.24 -4.24 3.83
CA SER A 173 -3.07 -3.95 2.40
C SER A 173 -4.41 -3.69 1.73
N GLY A 174 -4.38 -3.01 0.59
CA GLY A 174 -5.54 -2.75 -0.23
C GLY A 174 -5.29 -3.01 -1.71
N SER A 175 -6.31 -3.45 -2.43
CA SER A 175 -6.30 -3.61 -3.88
C SER A 175 -7.64 -3.17 -4.47
N GLY A 176 -7.60 -2.52 -5.62
CA GLY A 176 -8.80 -2.04 -6.31
C GLY A 176 -8.50 -0.88 -7.23
N ALA A 177 -9.27 -0.76 -8.30
CA ALA A 177 -9.11 0.30 -9.30
C ALA A 177 -9.92 1.58 -8.98
N SER A 178 -10.84 1.51 -8.02
CA SER A 178 -11.70 2.64 -7.61
C SER A 178 -12.21 2.43 -6.18
N ASN A 179 -12.74 3.50 -5.58
CA ASN A 179 -13.38 3.46 -4.27
C ASN A 179 -14.75 2.72 -4.25
N SER A 180 -15.22 2.22 -5.38
CA SER A 180 -16.48 1.48 -5.48
C SER A 180 -16.32 -0.05 -5.46
N SER A 181 -15.10 -0.55 -5.66
CA SER A 181 -14.80 -1.99 -5.65
C SER A 181 -13.34 -2.22 -5.26
N MET A 182 -13.10 -2.81 -4.09
CA MET A 182 -11.76 -3.01 -3.55
C MET A 182 -11.71 -4.14 -2.54
N LEU A 183 -10.51 -4.58 -2.23
CA LEU A 183 -10.19 -5.55 -1.19
C LEU A 183 -9.45 -4.87 -0.04
N LYS A 184 -9.75 -5.30 1.17
CA LYS A 184 -8.92 -5.14 2.37
C LYS A 184 -8.31 -6.51 2.68
N ILE A 185 -7.00 -6.58 2.92
CA ILE A 185 -6.28 -7.85 3.00
C ILE A 185 -5.39 -7.85 4.25
N GLY A 186 -5.60 -8.82 5.13
CA GLY A 186 -4.80 -9.04 6.33
C GLY A 186 -4.71 -7.82 7.25
N GLY A 187 -3.53 -7.56 7.78
CA GLY A 187 -3.26 -6.51 8.76
C GLY A 187 -2.97 -7.05 10.15
N ALA A 188 -2.85 -6.18 11.13
CA ALA A 188 -2.66 -6.54 12.53
C ALA A 188 -3.70 -5.85 13.42
N ALA A 189 -4.22 -6.58 14.40
CA ALA A 189 -5.07 -6.01 15.45
C ALA A 189 -4.26 -5.11 16.40
N ALA A 190 -4.94 -4.34 17.24
CA ALA A 190 -4.32 -3.48 18.26
C ALA A 190 -3.35 -4.23 19.21
N SER A 191 -3.52 -5.54 19.36
CA SER A 191 -2.60 -6.42 20.11
C SER A 191 -1.35 -6.83 19.31
N ASN A 192 -1.14 -6.27 18.11
CA ASN A 192 -0.16 -6.71 17.11
C ASN A 192 -0.37 -8.15 16.61
N ALA A 193 -1.55 -8.74 16.83
CA ALA A 193 -1.88 -10.07 16.30
C ALA A 193 -2.19 -9.95 14.79
N ASN A 194 -1.34 -10.53 13.95
CA ASN A 194 -1.54 -10.55 12.51
C ASN A 194 -2.77 -11.37 12.13
N LYS A 195 -3.42 -10.93 11.10
CA LYS A 195 -4.72 -11.37 10.62
C LYS A 195 -4.62 -12.06 9.26
N THR A 196 -5.57 -12.93 8.99
CA THR A 196 -5.80 -13.58 7.69
C THR A 196 -7.00 -12.99 6.97
N GLU A 197 -7.90 -12.34 7.70
CA GLU A 197 -9.20 -11.89 7.20
C GLU A 197 -9.06 -10.99 5.99
N THR A 198 -9.75 -11.35 4.92
CA THR A 198 -9.87 -10.58 3.69
C THR A 198 -11.32 -10.15 3.51
N GLU A 199 -11.53 -8.88 3.19
CA GLU A 199 -12.84 -8.29 3.01
C GLU A 199 -12.95 -7.63 1.64
N VAL A 200 -14.09 -7.79 0.96
CA VAL A 200 -14.42 -7.13 -0.30
C VAL A 200 -15.42 -6.02 -0.08
N TRP A 201 -15.16 -4.86 -0.68
CA TRP A 201 -16.05 -3.71 -0.75
C TRP A 201 -16.84 -3.71 -2.06
N ASN A 202 -18.16 -3.57 -1.99
CA ASN A 202 -19.05 -3.58 -3.16
C ASN A 202 -19.63 -2.19 -3.52
N GLY A 203 -19.07 -1.13 -2.93
CA GLY A 203 -19.58 0.24 -3.07
C GLY A 203 -20.53 0.68 -1.95
N SER A 204 -20.96 -0.24 -1.08
CA SER A 204 -21.92 0.05 0.01
C SER A 204 -21.57 -0.61 1.33
N SER A 205 -20.99 -1.81 1.30
CA SER A 205 -20.68 -2.61 2.48
C SER A 205 -19.45 -3.47 2.26
N TRP A 206 -18.79 -3.81 3.36
CA TRP A 206 -17.73 -4.79 3.41
C TRP A 206 -18.29 -6.18 3.70
N THR A 207 -17.78 -7.19 3.02
CA THR A 207 -18.14 -8.60 3.19
C THR A 207 -16.86 -9.41 3.32
N GLU A 208 -16.78 -10.24 4.35
CA GLU A 208 -15.67 -11.19 4.53
C GLU A 208 -15.73 -12.27 3.45
N ILE A 209 -14.58 -12.60 2.92
CA ILE A 209 -14.37 -13.61 1.88
C ILE A 209 -13.29 -14.59 2.34
N ASN A 210 -12.72 -15.40 1.45
CA ASN A 210 -11.70 -16.39 1.82
C ASN A 210 -10.47 -15.71 2.43
N ASP A 211 -10.04 -16.24 3.56
CA ASP A 211 -8.89 -15.80 4.32
C ASP A 211 -7.57 -16.11 3.61
N LEU A 212 -6.54 -15.34 3.92
CA LEU A 212 -5.16 -15.68 3.58
C LEU A 212 -4.76 -17.04 4.20
N THR A 213 -3.93 -17.79 3.51
CA THR A 213 -3.33 -19.02 4.07
C THR A 213 -2.28 -18.71 5.13
N THR A 214 -1.61 -17.57 4.99
CA THR A 214 -0.59 -17.10 5.94
C THR A 214 -0.99 -15.72 6.46
N LYS A 215 -1.17 -15.62 7.78
CA LYS A 215 -1.43 -14.32 8.43
C LYS A 215 -0.27 -13.36 8.16
N ARG A 216 -0.58 -12.12 7.79
CA ARG A 216 0.44 -11.11 7.52
C ARG A 216 -0.05 -9.69 7.68
N SER A 217 0.90 -8.81 8.00
CA SER A 217 0.71 -7.36 8.07
C SER A 217 1.88 -6.62 7.42
N TYR A 218 1.77 -5.32 7.30
CA TYR A 218 2.80 -4.45 6.73
C TYR A 218 3.18 -4.81 5.28
N VAL A 219 2.20 -5.25 4.51
CA VAL A 219 2.28 -5.31 3.05
C VAL A 219 1.70 -4.01 2.52
N HIS A 220 2.55 -3.16 2.00
CA HIS A 220 2.12 -1.86 1.46
C HIS A 220 1.83 -1.98 -0.03
N GLY A 221 0.54 -1.88 -0.37
CA GLY A 221 0.06 -1.92 -1.74
C GLY A 221 0.02 -3.33 -2.33
N SER A 222 -1.17 -3.77 -2.65
CA SER A 222 -1.40 -4.97 -3.46
C SER A 222 -1.74 -4.52 -4.87
N PRO A 223 -0.84 -4.71 -5.86
CA PRO A 223 -1.17 -4.38 -7.23
C PRO A 223 -2.27 -5.29 -7.74
N GLY A 224 -3.29 -4.71 -8.35
CA GLY A 224 -4.40 -5.47 -8.92
C GLY A 224 -5.75 -4.76 -8.83
N THR A 225 -6.79 -5.56 -8.87
CA THR A 225 -8.18 -5.13 -8.76
C THR A 225 -8.85 -5.82 -7.56
N ALA A 226 -10.13 -5.52 -7.32
CA ALA A 226 -10.92 -6.22 -6.31
C ALA A 226 -11.20 -7.69 -6.66
N VAL A 227 -10.83 -8.14 -7.84
CA VAL A 227 -11.10 -9.50 -8.34
C VAL A 227 -9.83 -10.23 -8.81
N SER A 228 -8.69 -9.56 -8.80
CA SER A 228 -7.40 -10.17 -9.14
C SER A 228 -6.27 -9.30 -8.59
N CYS A 229 -5.53 -9.83 -7.64
CA CYS A 229 -4.35 -9.16 -7.08
C CYS A 229 -3.34 -10.18 -6.56
N ILE A 230 -2.12 -9.72 -6.38
CA ILE A 230 -1.05 -10.50 -5.76
C ILE A 230 -0.59 -9.81 -4.47
N LEU A 231 -0.41 -10.58 -3.42
CA LEU A 231 0.11 -10.15 -2.14
C LEU A 231 1.51 -10.76 -1.95
N ALA A 232 2.52 -9.91 -1.83
CA ALA A 232 3.91 -10.32 -1.67
C ALA A 232 4.55 -9.71 -0.43
N GLY A 233 5.38 -10.48 0.27
CA GLY A 233 6.11 -10.01 1.44
C GLY A 233 5.26 -9.85 2.69
N GLY A 234 5.64 -8.90 3.54
CA GLY A 234 4.99 -8.63 4.83
C GLY A 234 5.66 -9.33 6.01
N HIS A 235 4.97 -9.32 7.15
CA HIS A 235 5.43 -9.83 8.44
C HIS A 235 4.36 -10.73 9.07
N ASP A 236 4.75 -11.90 9.60
CA ASP A 236 3.83 -12.90 10.21
C ASP A 236 3.91 -12.99 11.75
N GLN A 237 4.49 -11.99 12.43
CA GLN A 237 4.85 -11.92 13.85
C GLN A 237 6.12 -12.67 14.25
N THR A 238 6.59 -13.61 13.46
CA THR A 238 7.79 -14.43 13.75
C THR A 238 8.89 -14.18 12.74
N THR A 239 8.50 -13.88 11.51
CA THR A 239 9.41 -13.73 10.36
C THR A 239 9.18 -12.38 9.70
N TYR A 240 10.22 -11.58 9.60
CA TYR A 240 10.27 -10.43 8.71
C TYR A 240 10.66 -10.89 7.31
N GLY A 241 9.94 -10.40 6.29
CA GLY A 241 10.20 -10.80 4.91
C GLY A 241 9.65 -12.20 4.61
N ILE A 242 8.32 -12.33 4.61
CA ILE A 242 7.63 -13.54 4.12
C ILE A 242 7.97 -13.71 2.64
N THR A 243 8.46 -14.88 2.27
CA THR A 243 8.84 -15.21 0.89
C THR A 243 7.74 -15.89 0.09
N THR A 244 6.65 -16.30 0.76
CA THR A 244 5.47 -16.85 0.06
C THR A 244 4.57 -15.72 -0.42
N ASN A 245 4.07 -15.86 -1.63
CA ASN A 245 3.14 -14.93 -2.23
C ASN A 245 1.77 -15.59 -2.34
N GLU A 246 0.71 -14.81 -2.26
CA GLU A 246 -0.66 -15.29 -2.42
C GLU A 246 -1.35 -14.48 -3.52
N GLU A 247 -2.05 -15.18 -4.40
CA GLU A 247 -2.79 -14.59 -5.50
C GLU A 247 -4.28 -14.74 -5.24
N PHE A 248 -5.03 -13.66 -5.43
CA PHE A 248 -6.47 -13.62 -5.32
C PHE A 248 -7.08 -13.53 -6.72
N GLU A 249 -8.03 -14.41 -7.03
CA GLU A 249 -8.73 -14.44 -8.31
C GLU A 249 -10.25 -14.28 -8.15
N ALA A 250 -10.93 -13.96 -9.25
CA ALA A 250 -12.32 -13.53 -9.35
C ALA A 250 -13.37 -14.51 -8.77
N ASP A 251 -13.04 -15.76 -8.57
CA ASP A 251 -13.92 -16.77 -7.98
C ASP A 251 -13.83 -16.86 -6.45
N ASN A 252 -13.18 -15.87 -5.81
CA ASN A 252 -12.86 -15.83 -4.39
C ASN A 252 -11.92 -16.96 -3.94
N THR A 253 -11.15 -17.55 -4.84
CA THR A 253 -10.11 -18.51 -4.50
C THR A 253 -8.78 -17.79 -4.27
N LEU A 254 -8.12 -18.16 -3.17
CA LEU A 254 -6.73 -17.79 -2.89
C LEU A 254 -5.84 -18.97 -3.29
N SER A 255 -4.84 -18.70 -4.12
CA SER A 255 -3.80 -19.66 -4.44
C SER A 255 -2.46 -19.19 -3.89
N THR A 256 -1.67 -20.13 -3.35
CA THR A 256 -0.30 -19.83 -2.92
C THR A 256 0.64 -19.93 -4.11
N VAL A 257 1.29 -18.83 -4.44
CA VAL A 257 2.35 -18.82 -5.45
C VAL A 257 3.67 -19.10 -4.74
N THR A 258 4.22 -20.28 -4.98
CA THR A 258 5.56 -20.62 -4.50
C THR A 258 6.57 -20.18 -5.55
N VAL A 259 7.38 -19.19 -5.21
CA VAL A 259 8.52 -18.80 -6.07
C VAL A 259 9.69 -19.71 -5.73
N SER A 260 10.18 -20.44 -6.71
CA SER A 260 11.37 -21.28 -6.63
C SER A 260 12.64 -20.48 -6.84
#